data_97653eb906f352147ff83168acfec168
#
_entry.id   97653eb906f352147ff83168acfec168
#
_cell.length_a   1.000
_cell.length_b   1.000
_cell.length_c   1.000
_cell.angle_alpha   90.00
_cell.angle_beta   90.00
_cell.angle_gamma   90.00
#
_symmetry.space_group_name_H-M   'P 1'
#
loop_
_entity.id
_entity.type
_entity.pdbx_description
1 polymer ?
#
loop_
_entity_poly.entity_id
_entity_poly.type
_entity_poly.pdbx_seq_one_letter_code
_entity_poly.pdbx_strand_id
1 'polypeptide(L)'
;MKSFNTTAKNTLLAAALVVGSANLTGCGYNAMQAQDEQINASWSEVVNQYQRRADLIPNLVKVVERYAQHEQATLTQVTQARSQATTINVSADVLNDPAAFQRYQQAQDQLGSALSRLMAVSERYPDLKADKQFQEL
;
A
#
# COMPACT_ATOMS: atom_id res chain seq x y z
N MET A 1 29.74 -26.09 -59.01
CA MET A 1 28.64 -26.67 -58.21
C MET A 1 28.84 -26.58 -56.69
N LYS A 2 29.97 -26.09 -56.13
CA LYS A 2 30.20 -26.00 -54.67
C LYS A 2 29.73 -24.70 -54.04
N SER A 3 29.50 -23.62 -54.77
CA SER A 3 29.11 -22.29 -54.20
C SER A 3 27.63 -22.19 -53.86
N PHE A 4 26.76 -22.90 -54.51
CA PHE A 4 25.33 -22.91 -54.32
C PHE A 4 24.93 -23.50 -52.92
N ASN A 5 25.70 -24.42 -52.39
CA ASN A 5 25.43 -25.13 -51.16
C ASN A 5 25.80 -24.30 -49.90
N THR A 6 26.73 -23.36 -50.06
CA THR A 6 27.18 -22.49 -48.93
C THR A 6 26.20 -21.36 -48.71
N THR A 7 25.64 -20.79 -49.79
CA THR A 7 24.63 -19.71 -49.70
C THR A 7 23.34 -20.21 -49.09
N ALA A 8 22.87 -21.41 -49.47
CA ALA A 8 21.69 -22.06 -48.92
C ALA A 8 21.85 -22.40 -47.42
N LYS A 9 23.04 -22.82 -46.98
CA LYS A 9 23.32 -23.07 -45.57
C LYS A 9 23.35 -21.79 -44.76
N ASN A 10 23.90 -20.70 -45.26
CA ASN A 10 23.96 -19.42 -44.59
C ASN A 10 22.57 -18.75 -44.45
N THR A 11 21.71 -18.91 -45.49
CA THR A 11 20.32 -18.41 -45.40
C THR A 11 19.48 -19.22 -44.44
N LEU A 12 19.66 -20.53 -44.33
CA LEU A 12 19.01 -21.39 -43.36
C LEU A 12 19.46 -21.06 -41.91
N LEU A 13 20.75 -20.81 -41.69
CA LEU A 13 21.28 -20.40 -40.39
C LEU A 13 20.77 -19.02 -39.98
N ALA A 14 20.70 -18.06 -40.90
CA ALA A 14 20.14 -16.73 -40.62
C ALA A 14 18.64 -16.80 -40.29
N ALA A 15 17.88 -17.61 -41.03
CA ALA A 15 16.47 -17.83 -40.74
C ALA A 15 16.23 -18.49 -39.37
N ALA A 16 17.04 -19.47 -38.99
CA ALA A 16 16.98 -20.13 -37.67
C ALA A 16 17.33 -19.18 -36.54
N LEU A 17 18.28 -18.26 -36.72
CA LEU A 17 18.62 -17.23 -35.73
C LEU A 17 17.48 -16.21 -35.53
N VAL A 18 16.81 -15.79 -36.60
CA VAL A 18 15.68 -14.87 -36.54
C VAL A 18 14.46 -15.51 -35.83
N VAL A 19 14.17 -16.78 -36.13
CA VAL A 19 13.08 -17.52 -35.48
C VAL A 19 13.42 -17.81 -34.02
N GLY A 20 14.70 -18.10 -33.71
CA GLY A 20 15.15 -18.30 -32.32
C GLY A 20 15.04 -17.05 -31.45
N SER A 21 15.39 -15.88 -32.00
CA SER A 21 15.29 -14.61 -31.24
C SER A 21 13.85 -14.14 -31.01
N ALA A 22 12.92 -14.46 -31.89
CA ALA A 22 11.50 -14.12 -31.74
C ALA A 22 10.81 -14.86 -30.58
N ASN A 23 11.32 -16.03 -30.20
CA ASN A 23 10.75 -16.81 -29.08
C ASN A 23 11.24 -16.38 -27.70
N LEU A 24 12.33 -15.58 -27.58
CA LEU A 24 12.86 -15.13 -26.31
C LEU A 24 12.11 -13.92 -25.73
N THR A 25 11.37 -13.17 -26.52
CA THR A 25 10.68 -11.95 -26.09
C THR A 25 9.35 -12.17 -25.38
N GLY A 26 8.76 -13.36 -25.47
CA GLY A 26 7.42 -13.63 -24.92
C GLY A 26 7.36 -13.96 -23.43
N CYS A 27 8.39 -14.55 -22.85
CA CYS A 27 8.35 -15.03 -21.46
C CYS A 27 8.50 -13.92 -20.40
N GLY A 28 9.21 -12.83 -20.72
CA GLY A 28 9.44 -11.73 -19.76
C GLY A 28 8.23 -10.81 -19.57
N TYR A 29 7.48 -10.56 -20.63
CA TYR A 29 6.36 -9.61 -20.62
C TYR A 29 5.20 -10.10 -19.72
N ASN A 30 4.81 -11.35 -19.84
CA ASN A 30 3.74 -11.93 -19.02
C ASN A 30 4.12 -12.00 -17.53
N ALA A 31 5.39 -12.25 -17.22
CA ALA A 31 5.88 -12.26 -15.85
C ALA A 31 5.87 -10.85 -15.23
N MET A 32 6.22 -9.82 -15.99
CA MET A 32 6.17 -8.43 -15.55
C MET A 32 4.73 -7.96 -15.33
N GLN A 33 3.80 -8.29 -16.21
CA GLN A 33 2.38 -7.97 -16.01
C GLN A 33 1.78 -8.65 -14.77
N ALA A 34 2.12 -9.91 -14.55
CA ALA A 34 1.67 -10.63 -13.36
C ALA A 34 2.21 -10.00 -12.06
N GLN A 35 3.47 -9.52 -12.08
CA GLN A 35 4.04 -8.81 -10.94
C GLN A 35 3.37 -7.45 -10.71
N ASP A 36 3.04 -6.72 -11.76
CA ASP A 36 2.39 -5.43 -11.67
C ASP A 36 0.98 -5.57 -11.08
N GLU A 37 0.22 -6.57 -11.52
CA GLU A 37 -1.08 -6.90 -10.92
C GLU A 37 -0.96 -7.31 -9.45
N GLN A 38 0.07 -8.05 -9.10
CA GLN A 38 0.31 -8.45 -7.71
C GLN A 38 0.68 -7.24 -6.83
N ILE A 39 1.45 -6.28 -7.33
CA ILE A 39 1.75 -5.02 -6.64
C ILE A 39 0.47 -4.22 -6.42
N ASN A 40 -0.38 -4.07 -7.43
CA ASN A 40 -1.65 -3.36 -7.34
C ASN A 40 -2.62 -4.04 -6.36
N ALA A 41 -2.69 -5.35 -6.36
CA ALA A 41 -3.50 -6.10 -5.39
C ALA A 41 -2.98 -5.91 -3.95
N SER A 42 -1.67 -6.01 -3.74
CA SER A 42 -1.04 -5.79 -2.43
C SER A 42 -1.23 -4.36 -1.95
N TRP A 43 -1.14 -3.38 -2.85
CA TRP A 43 -1.40 -1.97 -2.55
C TRP A 43 -2.84 -1.76 -2.11
N SER A 44 -3.80 -2.35 -2.83
CA SER A 44 -5.22 -2.27 -2.47
C SER A 44 -5.48 -2.83 -1.08
N GLU A 45 -4.83 -3.93 -0.72
CA GLU A 45 -4.93 -4.51 0.64
C GLU A 45 -4.38 -3.55 1.70
N VAL A 46 -3.21 -2.93 1.46
CA VAL A 46 -2.62 -1.93 2.36
C VAL A 46 -3.57 -0.74 2.55
N VAL A 47 -4.13 -0.21 1.46
CA VAL A 47 -5.09 0.91 1.51
C VAL A 47 -6.33 0.54 2.31
N ASN A 48 -6.89 -0.65 2.08
CA ASN A 48 -8.06 -1.15 2.81
C ASN A 48 -7.77 -1.26 4.32
N GLN A 49 -6.60 -1.75 4.71
CA GLN A 49 -6.21 -1.83 6.13
C GLN A 49 -6.08 -0.45 6.77
N TYR A 50 -5.49 0.52 6.08
CA TYR A 50 -5.39 1.89 6.57
C TYR A 50 -6.76 2.57 6.64
N GLN A 51 -7.62 2.36 5.67
CA GLN A 51 -8.98 2.89 5.68
C GLN A 51 -9.78 2.31 6.84
N ARG A 52 -9.73 0.99 7.03
CA ARG A 52 -10.37 0.34 8.17
C ARG A 52 -9.93 0.94 9.51
N ARG A 53 -8.63 1.18 9.68
CA ARG A 53 -8.09 1.83 10.88
C ARG A 53 -8.66 3.24 11.05
N ALA A 54 -8.71 4.05 9.98
CA ALA A 54 -9.26 5.39 10.02
C ALA A 54 -10.76 5.41 10.34
N ASP A 55 -11.52 4.40 9.91
CA ASP A 55 -12.96 4.27 10.14
C ASP A 55 -13.29 3.88 11.59
N LEU A 56 -12.39 3.22 12.30
CA LEU A 56 -12.56 2.91 13.73
C LEU A 56 -12.42 4.15 14.63
N ILE A 57 -11.68 5.18 14.19
CA ILE A 57 -11.32 6.34 15.02
C ILE A 57 -12.53 7.10 15.59
N PRO A 58 -13.61 7.40 14.83
CA PRO A 58 -14.76 8.11 15.40
C PRO A 58 -15.42 7.38 16.58
N ASN A 59 -15.44 6.05 16.53
CA ASN A 59 -15.97 5.26 17.63
C ASN A 59 -15.02 5.25 18.82
N LEU A 60 -13.72 5.15 18.58
CA LEU A 60 -12.70 5.24 19.61
C LEU A 60 -12.72 6.59 20.33
N VAL A 61 -12.86 7.69 19.59
CA VAL A 61 -13.00 9.04 20.18
C VAL A 61 -14.16 9.09 21.14
N LYS A 62 -15.35 8.59 20.76
CA LYS A 62 -16.54 8.55 21.62
C LYS A 62 -16.31 7.71 22.87
N VAL A 63 -15.60 6.60 22.75
CA VAL A 63 -15.26 5.74 23.90
C VAL A 63 -14.31 6.47 24.84
N VAL A 64 -13.24 7.08 24.31
CA VAL A 64 -12.27 7.83 25.12
C VAL A 64 -12.91 9.05 25.80
N GLU A 65 -13.78 9.78 25.11
CA GLU A 65 -14.53 10.90 25.72
C GLU A 65 -15.37 10.46 26.93
N ARG A 66 -15.88 9.24 26.92
CA ARG A 66 -16.68 8.70 28.04
C ARG A 66 -15.84 8.38 29.27
N TYR A 67 -14.63 7.84 29.08
CA TYR A 67 -13.79 7.34 30.16
C TYR A 67 -12.64 8.28 30.55
N ALA A 68 -12.20 9.13 29.63
CA ALA A 68 -11.00 9.94 29.77
C ALA A 68 -11.22 11.38 29.26
N GLN A 69 -12.20 12.09 29.86
CA GLN A 69 -12.63 13.45 29.46
C GLN A 69 -11.49 14.49 29.49
N HIS A 70 -10.43 14.26 30.26
CA HIS A 70 -9.31 15.18 30.38
C HIS A 70 -8.26 15.04 29.24
N GLU A 71 -8.43 14.07 28.34
CA GLU A 71 -7.47 13.77 27.28
C GLU A 71 -7.80 14.46 25.95
N GLN A 72 -8.45 15.63 26.00
CA GLN A 72 -8.90 16.39 24.82
C GLN A 72 -7.78 16.69 23.82
N ALA A 73 -6.57 16.97 24.29
CA ALA A 73 -5.42 17.24 23.42
C ALA A 73 -5.07 16.02 22.56
N THR A 74 -5.08 14.82 23.15
CA THR A 74 -4.82 13.57 22.44
C THR A 74 -5.93 13.26 21.43
N LEU A 75 -7.19 13.44 21.82
CA LEU A 75 -8.35 13.25 20.94
C LEU A 75 -8.32 14.19 19.73
N THR A 76 -7.98 15.46 19.96
CA THR A 76 -7.84 16.45 18.89
C THR A 76 -6.74 16.04 17.91
N GLN A 77 -5.57 15.58 18.39
CA GLN A 77 -4.48 15.12 17.55
C GLN A 77 -4.88 13.90 16.69
N VAL A 78 -5.59 12.93 17.27
CA VAL A 78 -6.07 11.75 16.56
C VAL A 78 -7.07 12.14 15.47
N THR A 79 -8.01 13.04 15.78
CA THR A 79 -9.01 13.51 14.82
C THR A 79 -8.39 14.30 13.67
N GLN A 80 -7.40 15.15 13.96
CA GLN A 80 -6.65 15.87 12.93
C GLN A 80 -5.82 14.94 12.04
N ALA A 81 -5.10 14.01 12.65
CA ALA A 81 -4.30 13.04 11.89
C ALA A 81 -5.18 12.15 11.00
N ARG A 82 -6.35 11.74 11.49
CA ARG A 82 -7.35 11.04 10.67
C ARG A 82 -7.80 11.88 9.48
N SER A 83 -8.15 13.14 9.70
CA SER A 83 -8.58 14.05 8.64
C SER A 83 -7.51 14.17 7.55
N GLN A 84 -6.25 14.33 7.93
CA GLN A 84 -5.14 14.39 6.97
C GLN A 84 -4.96 13.08 6.20
N ALA A 85 -5.01 11.93 6.88
CA ALA A 85 -4.86 10.63 6.27
C ALA A 85 -5.99 10.28 5.28
N THR A 86 -7.22 10.73 5.56
CA THR A 86 -8.40 10.45 4.72
C THR A 86 -8.59 11.45 3.57
N THR A 87 -7.92 12.61 3.61
CA THR A 87 -8.00 13.63 2.55
C THR A 87 -7.15 13.26 1.33
N ILE A 88 -6.15 12.41 1.50
CA ILE A 88 -5.28 11.98 0.41
C ILE A 88 -6.03 10.96 -0.45
N ASN A 89 -6.24 11.31 -1.73
CA ASN A 89 -6.82 10.38 -2.69
C ASN A 89 -5.81 9.27 -3.01
N VAL A 90 -6.15 8.04 -2.65
CA VAL A 90 -5.28 6.88 -2.80
C VAL A 90 -5.74 6.08 -4.02
N SER A 91 -5.28 6.49 -5.20
CA SER A 91 -5.40 5.71 -6.42
C SER A 91 -4.13 4.88 -6.67
N ALA A 92 -4.19 3.93 -7.59
CA ALA A 92 -3.01 3.17 -8.02
C ALA A 92 -1.89 4.08 -8.57
N ASP A 93 -2.25 5.28 -9.07
CA ASP A 93 -1.30 6.27 -9.57
C ASP A 93 -0.35 6.81 -8.49
N VAL A 94 -0.72 6.72 -7.22
CA VAL A 94 0.15 7.11 -6.08
C VAL A 94 1.45 6.29 -6.07
N LEU A 95 1.42 5.04 -6.51
CA LEU A 95 2.63 4.20 -6.62
C LEU A 95 3.61 4.72 -7.68
N ASN A 96 3.11 5.43 -8.69
CA ASN A 96 3.89 5.98 -9.78
C ASN A 96 4.40 7.41 -9.50
N ASP A 97 3.91 8.07 -8.45
CA ASP A 97 4.34 9.40 -8.02
C ASP A 97 5.04 9.34 -6.66
N PRO A 98 6.38 9.39 -6.61
CA PRO A 98 7.14 9.33 -5.35
C PRO A 98 6.75 10.41 -4.34
N ALA A 99 6.38 11.60 -4.80
CA ALA A 99 5.97 12.70 -3.92
C ALA A 99 4.57 12.46 -3.32
N ALA A 100 3.65 11.90 -4.10
CA ALA A 100 2.33 11.50 -3.61
C ALA A 100 2.44 10.35 -2.61
N PHE A 101 3.27 9.36 -2.91
CA PHE A 101 3.55 8.24 -2.01
C PHE A 101 4.14 8.70 -0.68
N GLN A 102 5.13 9.60 -0.69
CA GLN A 102 5.71 10.16 0.53
C GLN A 102 4.68 10.92 1.37
N ARG A 103 3.83 11.74 0.75
CA ARG A 103 2.75 12.44 1.47
C ARG A 103 1.78 11.47 2.14
N TYR A 104 1.41 10.41 1.42
CA TYR A 104 0.56 9.36 1.97
C TYR A 104 1.23 8.67 3.16
N GLN A 105 2.47 8.26 3.02
CA GLN A 105 3.23 7.61 4.09
C GLN A 105 3.34 8.51 5.32
N GLN A 106 3.70 9.79 5.15
CA GLN A 106 3.77 10.76 6.25
C GLN A 106 2.45 10.92 6.99
N ALA A 107 1.32 10.96 6.27
CA ALA A 107 0.01 11.06 6.88
C ALA A 107 -0.35 9.80 7.68
N GLN A 108 0.00 8.61 7.19
CA GLN A 108 -0.19 7.35 7.89
C GLN A 108 0.72 7.23 9.13
N ASP A 109 1.95 7.70 9.05
CA ASP A 109 2.89 7.74 10.18
C ASP A 109 2.40 8.70 11.28
N GLN A 110 1.86 9.85 10.91
CA GLN A 110 1.24 10.80 11.85
C GLN A 110 0.02 10.18 12.54
N LEU A 111 -0.83 9.50 11.78
CA LEU A 111 -1.98 8.79 12.34
C LEU A 111 -1.53 7.67 13.28
N GLY A 112 -0.56 6.87 12.89
CA GLY A 112 0.03 5.82 13.73
C GLY A 112 0.61 6.38 15.04
N SER A 113 1.31 7.51 14.96
CA SER A 113 1.87 8.19 16.12
C SER A 113 0.79 8.72 17.05
N ALA A 114 -0.28 9.32 16.52
CA ALA A 114 -1.41 9.81 17.31
C ALA A 114 -2.16 8.65 18.00
N LEU A 115 -2.37 7.54 17.31
CA LEU A 115 -2.98 6.33 17.88
C LEU A 115 -2.10 5.70 18.96
N SER A 116 -0.79 5.68 18.80
CA SER A 116 0.13 5.20 19.84
C SER A 116 0.04 6.01 21.12
N ARG A 117 -0.14 7.33 21.01
CA ARG A 117 -0.39 8.20 22.18
C ARG A 117 -1.74 7.89 22.84
N LEU A 118 -2.76 7.62 22.03
CA LEU A 118 -4.08 7.23 22.54
C LEU A 118 -4.00 5.88 23.28
N MET A 119 -3.22 4.93 22.76
CA MET A 119 -2.95 3.66 23.46
C MET A 119 -2.23 3.89 24.79
N ALA A 120 -1.27 4.80 24.86
CA ALA A 120 -0.60 5.16 26.13
C ALA A 120 -1.56 5.81 27.13
N VAL A 121 -2.59 6.54 26.66
CA VAL A 121 -3.67 7.04 27.51
C VAL A 121 -4.46 5.88 28.13
N SER A 122 -4.82 4.87 27.32
CA SER A 122 -5.62 3.73 27.80
C SER A 122 -4.98 2.96 28.95
N GLU A 123 -3.66 2.95 29.03
CA GLU A 123 -2.95 2.29 30.15
C GLU A 123 -3.27 2.95 31.51
N ARG A 124 -3.68 4.21 31.52
CA ARG A 124 -4.10 4.95 32.72
C ARG A 124 -5.57 4.78 33.07
N TYR A 125 -6.35 4.23 32.15
CA TYR A 125 -7.79 4.05 32.27
C TYR A 125 -8.18 2.58 32.01
N PRO A 126 -8.20 1.71 33.05
CA PRO A 126 -8.45 0.28 32.87
C PRO A 126 -9.78 -0.06 32.21
N ASP A 127 -10.82 0.73 32.48
CA ASP A 127 -12.16 0.55 31.89
C ASP A 127 -12.15 0.87 30.38
N LEU A 128 -11.35 1.85 29.95
CA LEU A 128 -11.13 2.16 28.55
C LEU A 128 -10.39 1.04 27.83
N LYS A 129 -9.35 0.48 28.47
CA LYS A 129 -8.57 -0.63 27.93
C LYS A 129 -9.40 -1.91 27.77
N ALA A 130 -10.41 -2.10 28.60
CA ALA A 130 -11.32 -3.25 28.54
C ALA A 130 -12.42 -3.12 27.48
N ASP A 131 -12.61 -1.94 26.89
CA ASP A 131 -13.63 -1.71 25.86
C ASP A 131 -13.29 -2.45 24.57
N LYS A 132 -14.28 -3.15 23.99
CA LYS A 132 -14.10 -3.97 22.77
C LYS A 132 -13.60 -3.16 21.58
N GLN A 133 -14.10 -1.94 21.41
CA GLN A 133 -13.71 -1.07 20.29
C GLN A 133 -12.25 -0.64 20.40
N PHE A 134 -11.73 -0.58 21.62
CA PHE A 134 -10.33 -0.27 21.88
C PHE A 134 -9.42 -1.47 21.62
N GLN A 135 -9.92 -2.69 21.82
CA GLN A 135 -9.17 -3.93 21.55
C GLN A 135 -9.07 -4.27 20.05
N GLU A 136 -9.94 -3.70 19.22
CA GLU A 136 -9.95 -3.92 17.75
C GLU A 136 -8.97 -2.99 17.00
N LEU A 137 -8.27 -2.08 17.69
CA LEU A 137 -7.30 -1.14 17.12
C LEU A 137 -5.95 -1.78 16.88
#